data_c6f737daf364d89a07ab5e5ebfb6d0d1
#
_entry.id   c6f737daf364d89a07ab5e5ebfb6d0d1
#
_cell.length_a   1.000
_cell.length_b   1.000
_cell.length_c   1.000
_cell.angle_alpha   90.00
_cell.angle_beta   90.00
_cell.angle_gamma   90.00
#
_symmetry.space_group_name_H-M   'P 1'
#
loop_
_entity.id
_entity.type
_entity.pdbx_description
1 polymer ?
#
loop_
_entity_poly.entity_id
_entity_poly.type
_entity_poly.pdbx_seq_one_letter_code
_entity_poly.pdbx_strand_id
1 'polypeptide(L)' 'MKILLNNREEEFDKESFSINELLILKKLSFKMRIIKINGTLVQKDSYDNTYIKDSDNVQILYLMSGG' A
#
# COMPACT_ATOMS: atom_id res chain seq x y z
N MET A 1 1.56 -2.70 -14.19
CA MET A 1 2.30 -1.61 -13.54
C MET A 1 3.38 -2.15 -12.61
N LYS A 2 4.39 -1.37 -12.43
CA LYS A 2 5.50 -1.71 -11.55
C LYS A 2 5.60 -0.67 -10.45
N ILE A 3 5.67 -1.12 -9.20
CA ILE A 3 5.78 -0.22 -8.05
C ILE A 3 6.90 -0.70 -7.14
N LEU A 4 7.29 0.17 -6.22
CA LEU A 4 8.14 -0.24 -5.11
C LEU A 4 7.22 -0.47 -3.92
N LEU A 5 7.27 -1.67 -3.36
CA LEU A 5 6.49 -1.99 -2.17
C LEU A 5 7.47 -2.37 -1.07
N ASN A 6 7.59 -1.50 -0.08
CA ASN A 6 8.57 -1.65 1.00
C ASN A 6 9.97 -1.89 0.45
N ASN A 7 10.36 -1.04 -0.51
CA ASN A 7 11.67 -1.06 -1.16
C ASN A 7 11.94 -2.27 -2.04
N ARG A 8 10.89 -3.01 -2.39
CA ARG A 8 11.02 -4.12 -3.34
C ARG A 8 10.19 -3.82 -4.57
N GLU A 9 10.74 -4.11 -5.74
CA GLU A 9 9.99 -3.96 -6.97
C GLU A 9 8.94 -5.06 -7.06
N GLU A 10 7.71 -4.67 -7.34
CA GLU A 10 6.63 -5.62 -7.60
C GLU A 10 5.89 -5.21 -8.86
N GLU A 11 5.54 -6.19 -9.65
CA GLU A 11 4.85 -5.96 -10.90
C GLU A 11 3.47 -6.58 -10.85
N PHE A 12 2.49 -5.83 -11.33
CA PHE A 12 1.11 -6.28 -11.34
C PHE A 12 0.54 -6.14 -12.74
N ASP A 13 -0.32 -7.07 -13.09
CA ASP A 13 -0.95 -7.07 -14.40
C ASP A 13 -2.21 -6.19 -14.39
N LYS A 14 -2.03 -4.96 -13.91
CA LYS A 14 -3.08 -3.95 -13.82
C LYS A 14 -2.47 -2.59 -14.02
N GLU A 15 -3.28 -1.63 -14.45
CA GLU A 15 -2.81 -0.26 -14.64
C GLU A 15 -2.83 0.54 -13.34
N SER A 16 -3.76 0.22 -12.44
CA SER A 16 -3.84 0.85 -11.14
C SER A 16 -4.77 0.02 -10.27
N PHE A 17 -4.68 0.23 -8.96
CA PHE A 17 -5.65 -0.35 -8.03
C PHE A 17 -5.64 0.49 -6.75
N SER A 18 -6.72 0.36 -5.98
CA SER A 18 -6.81 1.08 -4.71
C SER A 18 -5.92 0.42 -3.67
N ILE A 19 -5.66 1.16 -2.58
CA ILE A 19 -4.88 0.60 -1.48
C ILE A 19 -5.56 -0.65 -0.92
N ASN A 20 -6.88 -0.62 -0.79
CA ASN A 20 -7.61 -1.80 -0.29
C ASN A 20 -7.41 -3.00 -1.20
N GLU A 21 -7.41 -2.79 -2.51
CA GLU A 21 -7.16 -3.87 -3.44
C GLU A 21 -5.76 -4.45 -3.25
N LEU A 22 -4.77 -3.58 -3.04
CA LEU A 22 -3.41 -4.05 -2.78
C LEU A 22 -3.37 -4.92 -1.52
N LEU A 23 -4.03 -4.48 -0.46
CA LEU A 23 -4.04 -5.24 0.79
C LEU A 23 -4.66 -6.62 0.60
N ILE A 24 -5.71 -6.69 -0.21
CA ILE A 24 -6.35 -7.97 -0.52
C ILE A 24 -5.42 -8.84 -1.36
N LEU A 25 -4.80 -8.27 -2.38
CA LEU A 25 -3.90 -9.03 -3.26
C LEU A 25 -2.71 -9.62 -2.51
N LYS A 26 -2.18 -8.89 -1.54
CA LYS A 26 -1.03 -9.34 -0.77
C LYS A 26 -1.46 -10.08 0.50
N LYS A 27 -2.75 -10.24 0.72
CA LYS A 27 -3.31 -10.92 1.89
C LYS A 27 -2.83 -10.30 3.20
N LEU A 28 -2.81 -8.98 3.22
CA LEU A 28 -2.35 -8.22 4.39
C LEU A 28 -3.56 -7.87 5.24
N SER A 29 -3.70 -8.53 6.36
CA SER A 29 -4.88 -8.40 7.21
C SER A 29 -4.63 -7.67 8.52
N PHE A 30 -3.42 -7.19 8.76
CA PHE A 30 -3.13 -6.46 10.00
C PHE A 30 -3.88 -5.15 10.04
N LYS A 31 -4.54 -4.88 11.16
CA LYS A 31 -5.34 -3.67 11.31
C LYS A 31 -4.51 -2.45 11.65
N MET A 32 -3.44 -2.63 12.39
CA MET A 32 -2.60 -1.51 12.83
C MET A 32 -1.44 -1.33 11.87
N ARG A 33 -1.62 -0.45 10.93
CA ARG A 33 -0.60 -0.17 9.93
C ARG A 33 -0.67 1.28 9.49
N ILE A 34 0.46 1.73 8.96
CA ILE A 34 0.57 3.06 8.36
C ILE A 34 0.95 2.82 6.90
N ILE A 35 0.27 3.51 6.01
CA ILE A 35 0.55 3.40 4.58
C ILE A 35 0.97 4.76 4.07
N LYS A 36 2.09 4.78 3.35
CA LYS A 36 2.59 5.98 2.70
C LYS A 36 2.75 5.71 1.22
N ILE A 37 2.40 6.68 0.42
CA ILE A 37 2.62 6.63 -1.02
C ILE A 37 3.47 7.83 -1.39
N ASN A 38 4.64 7.55 -1.95
CA ASN A 38 5.60 8.59 -2.32
C ASN A 38 5.90 9.54 -1.15
N GLY A 39 5.98 8.97 0.06
CA GLY A 39 6.31 9.72 1.25
C GLY A 39 5.14 10.40 1.93
N THR A 40 3.94 10.31 1.36
CA THR A 40 2.76 10.96 1.91
C THR A 40 1.90 9.95 2.64
N LEU A 41 1.59 10.24 3.89
CA LEU A 41 0.73 9.38 4.70
C LEU A 41 -0.69 9.35 4.13
N VAL A 42 -1.25 8.16 4.04
CA VAL A 42 -2.62 7.99 3.57
C VAL A 42 -3.50 7.58 4.75
N GLN A 43 -4.60 8.30 4.93
CA GLN A 43 -5.54 8.00 6.00
C GLN A 43 -6.34 6.75 5.68
N LYS A 44 -6.69 5.99 6.71
CA LYS A 44 -7.45 4.77 6.55
C LYS A 44 -8.76 4.99 5.80
N ASP A 45 -9.42 6.10 6.05
CA ASP A 45 -10.68 6.42 5.40
C ASP A 45 -10.54 6.66 3.91
N SER A 46 -9.32 6.86 3.44
CA SER A 46 -9.05 7.14 2.03
C SER A 46 -8.56 5.93 1.26
N TYR A 47 -8.46 4.77 1.90
CA TYR A 47 -7.90 3.59 1.24
C TYR A 47 -8.69 3.16 0.01
N ASP A 48 -10.01 3.32 0.03
CA ASP A 48 -10.84 2.95 -1.11
C ASP A 48 -10.74 3.95 -2.25
N ASN A 49 -10.34 5.17 -1.94
CA ASN A 49 -10.32 6.26 -2.92
C ASN A 49 -8.92 6.62 -3.38
N THR A 50 -7.90 6.03 -2.79
CA THR A 50 -6.53 6.31 -3.14
C THR A 50 -6.00 5.18 -4.03
N TYR A 51 -5.59 5.54 -5.23
CA TYR A 51 -5.14 4.56 -6.21
C TYR A 51 -3.64 4.60 -6.36
N ILE A 52 -3.06 3.42 -6.44
CA ILE A 52 -1.64 3.22 -6.66
C ILE A 52 -1.42 3.10 -8.15
N LYS A 53 -0.41 3.81 -8.65
CA LYS A 53 -0.11 3.88 -10.08
C LYS A 53 1.30 3.40 -10.35
N ASP A 54 1.59 3.22 -11.61
CA ASP A 54 2.92 2.81 -12.03
C ASP A 54 3.98 3.76 -11.48
N SER A 55 5.07 3.17 -11.02
CA SER A 55 6.23 3.88 -10.46
C SER A 55 6.02 4.46 -9.07
N ASP A 56 4.87 4.19 -8.43
CA ASP A 56 4.65 4.67 -7.06
C ASP A 56 5.54 3.92 -6.08
N ASN A 57 5.96 4.66 -5.05
CA ASN A 57 6.71 4.09 -3.94
C ASN A 57 5.75 3.93 -2.77
N VAL A 58 5.38 2.69 -2.49
CA VAL A 58 4.39 2.37 -1.46
C VAL A 58 5.10 1.76 -0.26
N GLN A 59 4.82 2.29 0.92
CA GLN A 59 5.35 1.77 2.17
C GLN A 59 4.21 1.36 3.08
N ILE A 60 4.26 0.14 3.56
CA ILE A 60 3.30 -0.36 4.53
C ILE A 60 4.08 -0.70 5.80
N LEU A 61 3.83 0.06 6.84
CA LEU A 61 4.51 -0.11 8.10
C LEU A 61 3.52 -0.65 9.14
N TYR A 62 3.89 -1.73 9.77
CA TYR A 62 3.04 -2.35 10.78
C TYR A 62 3.40 -1.79 12.15
N LEU A 63 2.37 -1.43 12.90
CA LEU A 63 2.55 -0.95 14.26
C LEU A 63 2.39 -2.14 15.20
N MET A 64 3.46 -2.47 15.90
CA MET A 64 3.44 -3.57 16.84
C MET A 64 3.13 -3.00 18.21
N SER A 65 1.93 -3.27 18.69
CA SER A 65 1.53 -2.79 20.01
C SER A 65 2.12 -3.69 21.10
N GLY A 66 2.44 -3.09 22.21
CA GLY A 66 2.92 -3.82 23.36
C GLY A 66 4.29 -4.38 23.16
N GLY A 67 4.83 -3.93 22.15
CA GLY A 67 6.24 -4.24 21.72
C GLY A 67 6.81 -5.29 22.35
#